data_63fa0d52f53059e16fd57a9c9d566df8
#
_entry.id   63fa0d52f53059e16fd57a9c9d566df8
#
_cell.length_a   1.000
_cell.length_b   1.000
_cell.length_c   1.000
_cell.angle_alpha   90.00
_cell.angle_beta   90.00
_cell.angle_gamma   90.00
#
_symmetry.space_group_name_H-M   'P 1'
#
loop_
_entity.id
_entity.type
_entity.pdbx_description
1 polymer ?
#
loop_
_entity_poly.entity_id
_entity_poly.type
_entity_poly.pdbx_seq_one_letter_code
_entity_poly.pdbx_strand_id
1 'polypeptide(L)'
;MEARQRLVTAYARGVPDRLPVTTHHAMTYFLQRYMDGISVAAFFEHFGLDPIRWIGPLACNPDAGEELLGDDLLNHRVISAPQWRVSSEELPHPQYQTVRHTVTTPRGALSMVIQSNEHTGWVVERLIKEKRDIELIADYMPTPRCDVEAVNRVSREEGARSLVRSNLLAFDFSGQPGTWQDAAVLYGIENLIYATYDDPGWVHAFLGVLHRRKVAFARSLAGAEYDVLELGGGDASSTVISPRLFDRFVAPYDSALIAAAHEAEQRVVYHTCGGMMPLLERIADMGPDAMETLTPPGMGGDVDLAEAKRRVGERVCLVGGWDQFHFFQGCTPAETRAEVRRCFAAAGEGGGFILSPSDHFFDADPELIMAFADEARRCAY
;
A
#
# COMPACT_ATOMS: atom_id res chain seq x y z
N MET A 1 -11.57 14.71 19.54
CA MET A 1 -11.15 14.98 18.12
C MET A 1 -12.06 14.22 17.17
N GLU A 2 -12.30 14.77 15.96
CA GLU A 2 -12.88 14.01 14.86
C GLU A 2 -11.90 12.94 14.35
N ALA A 3 -12.40 11.92 13.68
CA ALA A 3 -11.59 10.76 13.26
C ALA A 3 -10.40 11.13 12.37
N ARG A 4 -10.63 11.93 11.30
CA ARG A 4 -9.57 12.41 10.42
C ARG A 4 -8.49 13.20 11.19
N GLN A 5 -8.89 14.11 12.05
CA GLN A 5 -7.96 14.90 12.86
C GLN A 5 -7.13 14.01 13.78
N ARG A 6 -7.74 12.96 14.38
CA ARG A 6 -7.06 12.01 15.26
C ARG A 6 -5.97 11.26 14.52
N LEU A 7 -6.29 10.69 13.35
CA LEU A 7 -5.32 9.99 12.50
C LEU A 7 -4.20 10.93 12.03
N VAL A 8 -4.54 12.11 11.50
CA VAL A 8 -3.56 13.11 11.04
C VAL A 8 -2.64 13.57 12.19
N THR A 9 -3.18 13.74 13.40
CA THR A 9 -2.37 14.08 14.58
C THR A 9 -1.34 12.99 14.87
N ALA A 10 -1.74 11.71 14.81
CA ALA A 10 -0.81 10.60 14.99
C ALA A 10 0.22 10.51 13.88
N TYR A 11 -0.17 10.67 12.59
CA TYR A 11 0.78 10.73 11.47
C TYR A 11 1.82 11.87 11.64
N ALA A 12 1.41 12.98 12.24
CA ALA A 12 2.33 14.08 12.60
C ALA A 12 3.12 13.82 13.90
N ARG A 13 3.09 12.60 14.43
CA ARG A 13 3.70 12.18 15.70
C ARG A 13 3.20 12.96 16.92
N GLY A 14 2.03 13.56 16.82
CA GLY A 14 1.36 14.24 17.92
C GLY A 14 0.62 13.25 18.83
N VAL A 15 0.09 13.77 19.93
CA VAL A 15 -0.71 13.02 20.91
C VAL A 15 -2.20 13.27 20.63
N PRO A 16 -2.95 12.26 20.16
CA PRO A 16 -4.40 12.37 19.97
C PRO A 16 -5.16 12.33 21.30
N ASP A 17 -6.48 12.54 21.22
CA ASP A 17 -7.38 12.44 22.40
C ASP A 17 -7.53 11.01 22.94
N ARG A 18 -7.33 10.01 22.09
CA ARG A 18 -7.32 8.57 22.38
C ARG A 18 -6.48 7.82 21.35
N LEU A 19 -6.22 6.56 21.61
CA LEU A 19 -5.57 5.68 20.61
C LEU A 19 -6.36 5.70 19.30
N PRO A 20 -5.76 6.15 18.18
CA PRO A 20 -6.34 5.99 16.87
C PRO A 20 -6.41 4.50 16.52
N VAL A 21 -7.56 4.06 16.02
CA VAL A 21 -7.78 2.67 15.64
C VAL A 21 -8.47 2.57 14.30
N THR A 22 -7.88 1.84 13.38
CA THR A 22 -8.37 1.71 12.02
C THR A 22 -8.09 0.32 11.44
N THR A 23 -8.39 0.10 10.18
CA THR A 23 -7.89 -1.02 9.38
C THR A 23 -7.44 -0.50 8.01
N HIS A 24 -6.40 -1.11 7.48
CA HIS A 24 -5.87 -0.76 6.16
C HIS A 24 -6.93 -0.92 5.06
N HIS A 25 -7.61 -2.07 5.02
CA HIS A 25 -8.75 -2.35 4.14
C HIS A 25 -9.84 -3.14 4.84
N ALA A 26 -11.11 -2.85 4.51
CA ALA A 26 -12.23 -3.74 4.77
C ALA A 26 -12.43 -4.60 3.50
N MET A 27 -12.00 -5.86 3.54
CA MET A 27 -12.01 -6.75 2.38
C MET A 27 -13.44 -7.10 1.93
N THR A 28 -13.71 -7.03 0.65
CA THR A 28 -15.03 -7.34 0.08
C THR A 28 -15.53 -8.73 0.48
N TYR A 29 -14.63 -9.74 0.50
CA TYR A 29 -14.95 -11.07 0.97
C TYR A 29 -15.51 -11.06 2.40
N PHE A 30 -14.80 -10.37 3.33
CA PHE A 30 -15.25 -10.25 4.72
C PHE A 30 -16.62 -9.58 4.82
N LEU A 31 -16.81 -8.45 4.12
CA LEU A 31 -18.08 -7.72 4.12
C LEU A 31 -19.23 -8.58 3.62
N GLN A 32 -19.03 -9.34 2.56
CA GLN A 32 -20.06 -10.24 1.99
C GLN A 32 -20.33 -11.44 2.89
N ARG A 33 -19.28 -12.04 3.43
CA ARG A 33 -19.39 -13.30 4.18
C ARG A 33 -19.91 -13.14 5.59
N TYR A 34 -19.54 -12.06 6.27
CA TYR A 34 -19.78 -11.87 7.70
C TYR A 34 -20.62 -10.64 8.04
N MET A 35 -20.89 -9.75 7.09
CA MET A 35 -21.51 -8.45 7.33
C MET A 35 -22.66 -8.16 6.34
N ASP A 36 -23.29 -9.19 5.77
CA ASP A 36 -24.42 -9.05 4.82
C ASP A 36 -24.16 -8.07 3.66
N GLY A 37 -22.89 -7.92 3.25
CA GLY A 37 -22.48 -7.08 2.11
C GLY A 37 -22.61 -5.58 2.36
N ILE A 38 -22.49 -5.12 3.61
CA ILE A 38 -22.49 -3.68 3.92
C ILE A 38 -21.37 -2.94 3.19
N SER A 39 -21.52 -1.63 3.03
CA SER A 39 -20.46 -0.79 2.45
C SER A 39 -19.26 -0.64 3.39
N VAL A 40 -18.10 -0.30 2.82
CA VAL A 40 -16.89 0.03 3.62
C VAL A 40 -17.16 1.14 4.63
N ALA A 41 -17.92 2.16 4.26
CA ALA A 41 -18.29 3.24 5.19
C ALA A 41 -19.15 2.72 6.36
N ALA A 42 -20.14 1.88 6.08
CA ALA A 42 -20.97 1.25 7.11
C ALA A 42 -20.17 0.30 8.00
N PHE A 43 -19.13 -0.37 7.48
CA PHE A 43 -18.21 -1.19 8.27
C PHE A 43 -17.47 -0.34 9.32
N PHE A 44 -16.86 0.77 8.91
CA PHE A 44 -16.17 1.65 9.84
C PHE A 44 -17.12 2.24 10.91
N GLU A 45 -18.32 2.62 10.51
CA GLU A 45 -19.36 3.12 11.41
C GLU A 45 -19.82 2.04 12.39
N HIS A 46 -20.08 0.82 11.91
CA HIS A 46 -20.55 -0.31 12.73
C HIS A 46 -19.58 -0.63 13.88
N PHE A 47 -18.28 -0.69 13.58
CA PHE A 47 -17.26 -1.00 14.61
C PHE A 47 -16.78 0.25 15.35
N GLY A 48 -17.07 1.46 14.86
CA GLY A 48 -16.56 2.73 15.42
C GLY A 48 -15.05 2.87 15.29
N LEU A 49 -14.50 2.36 14.22
CA LEU A 49 -13.12 2.58 13.80
C LEU A 49 -12.94 3.97 13.21
N ASP A 50 -11.72 4.50 13.25
CA ASP A 50 -11.39 5.76 12.57
C ASP A 50 -11.27 5.51 11.06
N PRO A 51 -12.18 6.08 10.21
CA PRO A 51 -12.31 5.65 8.82
C PRO A 51 -11.17 6.12 7.91
N ILE A 52 -10.84 5.27 6.92
CA ILE A 52 -9.96 5.59 5.81
C ILE A 52 -10.76 5.53 4.51
N ARG A 53 -10.65 6.56 3.68
CA ARG A 53 -11.18 6.63 2.33
C ARG A 53 -10.05 6.48 1.32
N TRP A 54 -10.02 5.36 0.61
CA TRP A 54 -9.07 5.10 -0.47
C TRP A 54 -9.61 5.67 -1.78
N ILE A 55 -8.79 6.45 -2.47
CA ILE A 55 -9.05 6.94 -3.82
C ILE A 55 -7.73 7.13 -4.57
N GLY A 56 -7.74 6.91 -5.88
CA GLY A 56 -6.57 7.09 -6.73
C GLY A 56 -6.95 7.57 -8.14
N PRO A 57 -7.67 8.70 -8.29
CA PRO A 57 -8.09 9.15 -9.60
C PRO A 57 -6.90 9.58 -10.44
N LEU A 58 -6.86 9.08 -11.68
CA LEU A 58 -5.84 9.45 -12.68
C LEU A 58 -6.43 10.38 -13.73
N ALA A 59 -5.61 11.30 -14.21
CA ALA A 59 -5.89 12.11 -15.38
C ALA A 59 -5.10 11.58 -16.58
N CYS A 60 -5.74 11.46 -17.73
CA CYS A 60 -5.12 11.19 -19.02
C CYS A 60 -5.16 12.45 -19.91
N ASN A 61 -4.46 12.41 -21.05
CA ASN A 61 -4.46 13.48 -22.04
C ASN A 61 -5.20 13.04 -23.33
N PRO A 62 -6.52 13.34 -23.45
CA PRO A 62 -7.30 12.95 -24.62
C PRO A 62 -6.78 13.57 -25.94
N ASP A 63 -6.16 14.74 -25.89
CA ASP A 63 -5.58 15.40 -27.06
C ASP A 63 -4.35 14.64 -27.60
N ALA A 64 -3.68 13.86 -26.75
CA ALA A 64 -2.63 12.92 -27.12
C ALA A 64 -3.19 11.53 -27.54
N GLY A 65 -4.49 11.35 -27.56
CA GLY A 65 -5.17 10.07 -27.83
C GLY A 65 -5.05 9.08 -26.69
N GLU A 66 -4.85 9.56 -25.46
CA GLU A 66 -4.89 8.72 -24.26
C GLU A 66 -6.33 8.45 -23.83
N GLU A 67 -6.58 7.23 -23.42
CA GLU A 67 -7.84 6.77 -22.84
C GLU A 67 -7.61 6.16 -21.47
N LEU A 68 -8.46 6.51 -20.51
CA LEU A 68 -8.47 5.90 -19.19
C LEU A 68 -9.41 4.69 -19.21
N LEU A 69 -8.86 3.50 -18.99
CA LEU A 69 -9.60 2.26 -18.90
C LEU A 69 -9.93 1.95 -17.44
N GLY A 70 -11.20 1.54 -17.16
CA GLY A 70 -11.72 1.28 -15.82
C GLY A 70 -12.49 2.47 -15.24
N ASP A 71 -13.52 2.16 -14.44
CA ASP A 71 -14.55 3.12 -14.03
C ASP A 71 -14.48 3.60 -12.58
N ASP A 72 -13.58 3.05 -11.75
CA ASP A 72 -13.62 3.41 -10.34
C ASP A 72 -12.55 4.42 -9.96
N LEU A 73 -12.76 5.07 -8.80
CA LEU A 73 -11.81 5.99 -8.19
C LEU A 73 -10.63 5.27 -7.51
N LEU A 74 -10.65 3.92 -7.51
CA LEU A 74 -9.61 3.10 -6.93
C LEU A 74 -8.49 2.82 -7.94
N ASN A 75 -7.37 2.32 -7.47
CA ASN A 75 -6.06 2.23 -8.10
C ASN A 75 -5.91 1.29 -9.32
N HIS A 76 -6.97 0.87 -9.97
CA HIS A 76 -6.91 -0.11 -11.08
C HIS A 76 -7.19 0.50 -12.44
N ARG A 77 -6.85 1.78 -12.62
CA ARG A 77 -7.01 2.46 -13.89
C ARG A 77 -5.76 2.36 -14.71
N VAL A 78 -5.95 2.03 -15.98
CA VAL A 78 -4.91 1.86 -16.97
C VAL A 78 -5.03 2.95 -18.02
N ILE A 79 -3.93 3.58 -18.40
CA ILE A 79 -3.90 4.50 -19.53
C ILE A 79 -3.48 3.74 -20.79
N SER A 80 -4.41 3.70 -21.77
CA SER A 80 -4.12 3.25 -23.12
C SER A 80 -3.80 4.46 -24.00
N ALA A 81 -2.78 4.36 -24.85
CA ALA A 81 -2.33 5.44 -25.73
C ALA A 81 -2.04 4.89 -27.15
N PRO A 82 -1.91 5.73 -28.21
CA PRO A 82 -1.69 5.24 -29.56
C PRO A 82 -0.48 4.34 -29.74
N GLN A 83 0.59 4.56 -28.94
CA GLN A 83 1.82 3.77 -28.97
C GLN A 83 1.93 2.76 -27.81
N TRP A 84 0.92 2.71 -26.93
CA TRP A 84 0.82 1.81 -25.78
C TRP A 84 -0.64 1.33 -25.67
N ARG A 85 -1.05 0.46 -26.61
CA ARG A 85 -2.43 -0.03 -26.64
C ARG A 85 -2.62 -1.19 -25.71
N VAL A 86 -3.53 -1.02 -24.76
CA VAL A 86 -3.89 -2.03 -23.79
C VAL A 86 -5.17 -2.77 -24.21
N SER A 87 -5.15 -4.08 -24.12
CA SER A 87 -6.33 -4.94 -24.27
C SER A 87 -6.33 -6.03 -23.22
N SER A 88 -7.51 -6.48 -22.84
CA SER A 88 -7.70 -7.55 -21.85
C SER A 88 -8.62 -8.62 -22.44
N GLU A 89 -8.27 -9.89 -22.20
CA GLU A 89 -9.00 -11.06 -22.68
C GLU A 89 -9.19 -12.05 -21.51
N GLU A 90 -10.44 -12.46 -21.26
CA GLU A 90 -10.70 -13.57 -20.33
C GLU A 90 -10.29 -14.91 -20.94
N LEU A 91 -9.53 -15.69 -20.19
CA LEU A 91 -9.09 -17.02 -20.57
C LEU A 91 -9.88 -18.06 -19.81
N PRO A 92 -10.29 -19.18 -20.48
CA PRO A 92 -10.95 -20.28 -19.78
C PRO A 92 -10.08 -20.88 -18.69
N HIS A 93 -10.59 -20.97 -17.47
CA HIS A 93 -9.95 -21.65 -16.36
C HIS A 93 -11.01 -22.30 -15.46
N PRO A 94 -10.79 -23.56 -14.97
CA PRO A 94 -11.82 -24.30 -14.24
C PRO A 94 -12.15 -23.76 -12.85
N GLN A 95 -11.25 -22.98 -12.23
CA GLN A 95 -11.38 -22.56 -10.83
C GLN A 95 -11.22 -21.06 -10.61
N TYR A 96 -10.44 -20.37 -11.45
CA TYR A 96 -10.03 -18.98 -11.21
C TYR A 96 -10.46 -18.10 -12.37
N GLN A 97 -10.90 -16.90 -12.07
CA GLN A 97 -10.97 -15.87 -13.09
C GLN A 97 -9.54 -15.64 -13.61
N THR A 98 -9.35 -15.77 -14.91
CA THR A 98 -8.04 -15.66 -15.54
C THR A 98 -8.11 -14.64 -16.65
N VAL A 99 -7.29 -13.60 -16.57
CA VAL A 99 -7.28 -12.51 -17.54
C VAL A 99 -5.87 -12.33 -18.10
N ARG A 100 -5.78 -12.31 -19.44
CA ARG A 100 -4.56 -11.87 -20.14
C ARG A 100 -4.68 -10.40 -20.45
N HIS A 101 -3.72 -9.63 -19.98
CA HIS A 101 -3.50 -8.25 -20.39
C HIS A 101 -2.40 -8.22 -21.46
N THR A 102 -2.67 -7.56 -22.56
CA THR A 102 -1.71 -7.39 -23.66
C THR A 102 -1.50 -5.91 -23.94
N VAL A 103 -0.23 -5.52 -24.05
CA VAL A 103 0.18 -4.20 -24.47
C VAL A 103 0.82 -4.31 -25.85
N THR A 104 0.29 -3.55 -26.82
CA THR A 104 0.84 -3.48 -28.17
C THR A 104 1.53 -2.14 -28.37
N THR A 105 2.77 -2.18 -28.83
CA THR A 105 3.62 -1.01 -29.15
C THR A 105 4.12 -1.08 -30.59
N PRO A 106 4.66 0.01 -31.17
CA PRO A 106 5.25 -0.03 -32.52
C PRO A 106 6.41 -1.01 -32.70
N ARG A 107 7.09 -1.39 -31.59
CA ARG A 107 8.27 -2.28 -31.63
C ARG A 107 8.03 -3.70 -31.11
N GLY A 108 6.80 -4.02 -30.73
CA GLY A 108 6.46 -5.35 -30.20
C GLY A 108 5.30 -5.32 -29.22
N ALA A 109 5.04 -6.46 -28.61
CA ALA A 109 3.98 -6.60 -27.61
C ALA A 109 4.50 -7.23 -26.34
N LEU A 110 3.90 -6.84 -25.21
CA LEU A 110 4.08 -7.45 -23.89
C LEU A 110 2.78 -8.09 -23.46
N SER A 111 2.83 -9.17 -22.73
CA SER A 111 1.63 -9.77 -22.14
C SER A 111 1.87 -10.22 -20.69
N MET A 112 0.81 -10.19 -19.90
CA MET A 112 0.77 -10.62 -18.51
C MET A 112 -0.52 -11.39 -18.27
N VAL A 113 -0.47 -12.48 -17.49
CA VAL A 113 -1.67 -13.23 -17.11
C VAL A 113 -1.84 -13.16 -15.60
N ILE A 114 -3.02 -12.73 -15.20
CA ILE A 114 -3.42 -12.62 -13.79
C ILE A 114 -4.54 -13.61 -13.55
N GLN A 115 -4.44 -14.37 -12.46
CA GLN A 115 -5.52 -15.15 -11.90
C GLN A 115 -6.02 -14.51 -10.62
N SER A 116 -7.31 -14.66 -10.34
CA SER A 116 -7.93 -14.19 -9.12
C SER A 116 -9.00 -15.16 -8.62
N ASN A 117 -9.23 -15.12 -7.32
CA ASN A 117 -10.34 -15.75 -6.63
C ASN A 117 -11.08 -14.72 -5.77
N GLU A 118 -11.96 -15.14 -4.91
CA GLU A 118 -12.73 -14.28 -4.03
C GLU A 118 -11.89 -13.52 -2.98
N HIS A 119 -10.64 -13.92 -2.76
CA HIS A 119 -9.76 -13.30 -1.76
C HIS A 119 -8.74 -12.35 -2.40
N THR A 120 -8.07 -12.78 -3.47
CA THR A 120 -6.93 -12.02 -4.02
C THR A 120 -6.67 -12.36 -5.50
N GLY A 121 -5.79 -11.57 -6.13
CA GLY A 121 -5.24 -11.83 -7.45
C GLY A 121 -3.73 -12.07 -7.39
N TRP A 122 -3.23 -12.88 -8.32
CA TRP A 122 -1.80 -13.16 -8.46
C TRP A 122 -1.37 -13.30 -9.92
N VAL A 123 -0.11 -13.00 -10.19
CA VAL A 123 0.45 -13.07 -11.53
C VAL A 123 0.95 -14.47 -11.81
N VAL A 124 0.44 -15.10 -12.87
CA VAL A 124 0.88 -16.44 -13.34
C VAL A 124 1.80 -16.36 -14.56
N GLU A 125 1.71 -15.30 -15.35
CA GLU A 125 2.65 -15.01 -16.44
C GLU A 125 3.13 -13.56 -16.31
N ARG A 126 4.42 -13.37 -16.14
CA ARG A 126 5.04 -12.06 -15.90
C ARG A 126 5.06 -11.22 -17.18
N LEU A 127 5.02 -9.90 -17.03
CA LEU A 127 5.07 -8.97 -18.17
C LEU A 127 6.44 -8.96 -18.84
N ILE A 128 7.51 -8.95 -18.05
CA ILE A 128 8.90 -8.95 -18.54
C ILE A 128 9.37 -10.39 -18.67
N LYS A 129 9.66 -10.83 -19.88
CA LYS A 129 10.16 -12.15 -20.22
C LYS A 129 11.63 -12.14 -20.64
N GLU A 130 12.03 -11.04 -21.28
CA GLU A 130 13.39 -10.81 -21.73
C GLU A 130 13.89 -9.45 -21.22
N LYS A 131 15.19 -9.34 -20.97
CA LYS A 131 15.78 -8.09 -20.45
C LYS A 131 15.50 -6.85 -21.31
N ARG A 132 15.36 -7.03 -22.63
CA ARG A 132 15.03 -5.93 -23.56
C ARG A 132 13.59 -5.43 -23.45
N ASP A 133 12.69 -6.18 -22.83
CA ASP A 133 11.28 -5.80 -22.71
C ASP A 133 11.08 -4.49 -21.93
N ILE A 134 12.03 -4.15 -21.06
CA ILE A 134 12.02 -2.88 -20.33
C ILE A 134 12.11 -1.66 -21.27
N GLU A 135 12.68 -1.81 -22.48
CA GLU A 135 12.77 -0.75 -23.46
C GLU A 135 11.39 -0.34 -23.98
N LEU A 136 10.47 -1.30 -24.13
CA LEU A 136 9.10 -1.02 -24.56
C LEU A 136 8.36 -0.17 -23.52
N ILE A 137 8.57 -0.46 -22.24
CA ILE A 137 8.02 0.34 -21.13
C ILE A 137 8.65 1.75 -21.16
N ALA A 138 9.98 1.82 -21.30
CA ALA A 138 10.71 3.08 -21.29
C ALA A 138 10.30 4.03 -22.42
N ASP A 139 10.08 3.48 -23.64
CA ASP A 139 9.87 4.24 -24.85
C ASP A 139 8.40 4.63 -25.09
N TYR A 140 7.44 3.79 -24.61
CA TYR A 140 6.05 3.90 -25.05
C TYR A 140 5.03 4.05 -23.93
N MET A 141 5.32 3.60 -22.70
CA MET A 141 4.34 3.63 -21.63
C MET A 141 4.00 5.06 -21.20
N PRO A 142 2.73 5.48 -21.25
CA PRO A 142 2.33 6.80 -20.80
C PRO A 142 2.60 6.97 -19.31
N THR A 143 2.85 8.20 -18.89
CA THR A 143 3.02 8.55 -17.48
C THR A 143 1.74 9.17 -16.98
N PRO A 144 1.01 8.52 -16.08
CA PRO A 144 -0.22 9.07 -15.52
C PRO A 144 0.05 10.30 -14.67
N ARG A 145 -0.97 11.12 -14.51
CA ARG A 145 -1.00 12.26 -13.57
C ARG A 145 -2.16 12.10 -12.60
N CYS A 146 -2.04 12.71 -11.45
CA CYS A 146 -3.15 12.79 -10.50
C CYS A 146 -4.27 13.69 -11.05
N ASP A 147 -5.52 13.26 -10.90
CA ASP A 147 -6.68 14.13 -11.04
C ASP A 147 -6.93 14.87 -9.72
N VAL A 148 -6.22 15.98 -9.56
CA VAL A 148 -6.23 16.80 -8.33
C VAL A 148 -7.64 17.30 -8.01
N GLU A 149 -8.43 17.67 -9.01
CA GLU A 149 -9.80 18.15 -8.78
C GLU A 149 -10.71 17.05 -8.21
N ALA A 150 -10.59 15.84 -8.73
CA ALA A 150 -11.34 14.70 -8.22
C ALA A 150 -10.92 14.35 -6.78
N VAL A 151 -9.62 14.39 -6.47
CA VAL A 151 -9.12 14.19 -5.09
C VAL A 151 -9.71 15.24 -4.15
N ASN A 152 -9.59 16.52 -4.49
CA ASN A 152 -10.01 17.63 -3.62
C ASN A 152 -11.53 17.66 -3.44
N ARG A 153 -12.29 17.24 -4.46
CA ARG A 153 -13.74 17.06 -4.32
C ARG A 153 -14.07 16.01 -3.26
N VAL A 154 -13.47 14.81 -3.34
CA VAL A 154 -13.69 13.72 -2.38
C VAL A 154 -13.19 14.13 -0.99
N SER A 155 -12.02 14.77 -0.88
CA SER A 155 -11.48 15.23 0.41
C SER A 155 -12.44 16.20 1.11
N ARG A 156 -13.08 17.12 0.36
CA ARG A 156 -14.10 18.03 0.90
C ARG A 156 -15.39 17.32 1.29
N GLU A 157 -15.84 16.33 0.49
CA GLU A 157 -17.03 15.53 0.79
C GLU A 157 -16.86 14.67 2.05
N GLU A 158 -15.67 14.10 2.25
CA GLU A 158 -15.33 13.36 3.48
C GLU A 158 -15.21 14.27 4.70
N GLY A 159 -14.67 15.48 4.51
CA GLY A 159 -14.54 16.48 5.59
C GLY A 159 -13.73 15.95 6.77
N ALA A 160 -14.31 16.02 7.97
CA ALA A 160 -13.67 15.55 9.21
C ALA A 160 -13.86 14.04 9.51
N ARG A 161 -14.67 13.33 8.69
CA ARG A 161 -15.07 11.94 8.97
C ARG A 161 -13.96 10.95 8.68
N SER A 162 -13.33 11.04 7.50
CA SER A 162 -12.42 10.02 6.99
C SER A 162 -11.07 10.61 6.59
N LEU A 163 -10.00 9.89 6.91
CA LEU A 163 -8.68 10.14 6.33
C LEU A 163 -8.70 9.75 4.85
N VAL A 164 -8.24 10.65 3.97
CA VAL A 164 -8.17 10.40 2.52
C VAL A 164 -6.78 9.91 2.15
N ARG A 165 -6.72 8.72 1.56
CA ARG A 165 -5.49 7.99 1.28
C ARG A 165 -5.44 7.45 -0.15
N SER A 166 -4.24 7.30 -0.69
CA SER A 166 -3.95 6.63 -1.96
C SER A 166 -2.58 5.94 -1.92
N ASN A 167 -2.24 5.29 -3.03
CA ASN A 167 -0.89 4.81 -3.32
C ASN A 167 -0.11 5.86 -4.12
N LEU A 168 1.23 5.84 -3.95
CA LEU A 168 2.18 6.57 -4.80
C LEU A 168 2.31 5.87 -6.13
N LEU A 169 1.46 5.68 -7.00
CA LEU A 169 1.46 5.00 -8.29
C LEU A 169 1.99 3.56 -8.26
N ALA A 170 1.11 2.59 -8.42
CA ALA A 170 1.42 1.22 -8.76
C ALA A 170 1.48 1.03 -10.30
N PHE A 171 2.02 -0.09 -10.76
CA PHE A 171 1.97 -0.46 -12.18
C PHE A 171 0.54 -0.85 -12.60
N ASP A 172 0.18 -0.54 -13.85
CA ASP A 172 -1.20 -0.50 -14.34
C ASP A 172 -2.03 -1.76 -14.10
N PHE A 173 -1.51 -2.98 -14.32
CA PHE A 173 -2.33 -4.20 -14.25
C PHE A 173 -2.29 -4.90 -12.90
N SER A 174 -1.14 -4.87 -12.28
CA SER A 174 -0.87 -5.47 -11.00
C SER A 174 0.41 -4.85 -10.50
N GLY A 175 0.42 -4.40 -9.28
CA GLY A 175 1.61 -3.78 -8.70
C GLY A 175 1.30 -3.16 -7.35
N GLN A 176 2.33 -2.66 -6.76
CA GLN A 176 2.29 -1.91 -5.52
C GLN A 176 3.18 -0.67 -5.67
N PRO A 177 3.03 0.33 -4.79
CA PRO A 177 3.65 1.62 -5.04
C PRO A 177 5.18 1.66 -4.99
N GLY A 178 5.88 0.67 -4.40
CA GLY A 178 7.34 0.61 -4.38
C GLY A 178 7.96 0.32 -5.75
N THR A 179 9.11 0.96 -6.05
CA THR A 179 9.81 0.72 -7.32
C THR A 179 10.31 -0.71 -7.45
N TRP A 180 10.90 -1.25 -6.37
CA TRP A 180 11.32 -2.64 -6.28
C TRP A 180 10.13 -3.60 -6.38
N GLN A 181 9.04 -3.28 -5.70
CA GLN A 181 7.83 -4.10 -5.69
C GLN A 181 7.22 -4.24 -7.09
N ASP A 182 7.10 -3.16 -7.86
CA ASP A 182 6.66 -3.25 -9.26
C ASP A 182 7.60 -4.14 -10.09
N ALA A 183 8.91 -3.96 -9.95
CA ALA A 183 9.88 -4.79 -10.66
C ALA A 183 9.74 -6.28 -10.29
N ALA A 184 9.50 -6.59 -9.00
CA ALA A 184 9.25 -7.94 -8.53
C ALA A 184 7.97 -8.55 -9.11
N VAL A 185 6.89 -7.78 -9.19
CA VAL A 185 5.64 -8.22 -9.82
C VAL A 185 5.83 -8.45 -11.32
N LEU A 186 6.52 -7.56 -12.01
CA LEU A 186 6.63 -7.59 -13.48
C LEU A 186 7.61 -8.65 -14.00
N TYR A 187 8.68 -8.96 -13.26
CA TYR A 187 9.74 -9.88 -13.68
C TYR A 187 9.78 -11.18 -12.86
N GLY A 188 9.19 -11.17 -11.68
CA GLY A 188 9.26 -12.23 -10.67
C GLY A 188 10.36 -11.98 -9.66
N ILE A 189 10.00 -12.08 -8.36
CA ILE A 189 10.93 -11.75 -7.26
C ILE A 189 12.20 -12.61 -7.28
N GLU A 190 12.09 -13.90 -7.54
CA GLU A 190 13.26 -14.81 -7.64
C GLU A 190 14.20 -14.38 -8.77
N ASN A 191 13.66 -14.14 -9.98
CA ASN A 191 14.42 -13.67 -11.13
C ASN A 191 15.12 -12.34 -10.84
N LEU A 192 14.39 -11.42 -10.16
CA LEU A 192 14.91 -10.10 -9.81
C LEU A 192 16.06 -10.21 -8.81
N ILE A 193 15.94 -11.07 -7.79
CA ILE A 193 17.02 -11.35 -6.83
C ILE A 193 18.25 -11.93 -7.56
N TYR A 194 18.09 -12.94 -8.41
CA TYR A 194 19.21 -13.50 -9.20
C TYR A 194 19.85 -12.40 -10.06
N ALA A 195 19.05 -11.58 -10.74
CA ALA A 195 19.57 -10.51 -11.58
C ALA A 195 20.39 -9.47 -10.79
N THR A 196 20.13 -9.27 -9.48
CA THR A 196 20.95 -8.35 -8.65
C THR A 196 22.41 -8.81 -8.52
N TYR A 197 22.68 -10.10 -8.67
CA TYR A 197 24.02 -10.71 -8.64
C TYR A 197 24.61 -10.82 -10.04
N ASP A 198 23.81 -11.29 -11.01
CA ASP A 198 24.28 -11.62 -12.35
C ASP A 198 24.44 -10.36 -13.23
N ASP A 199 23.53 -9.40 -13.12
CA ASP A 199 23.52 -8.19 -13.94
C ASP A 199 22.91 -7.01 -13.17
N PRO A 200 23.58 -6.54 -12.12
CA PRO A 200 23.07 -5.43 -11.31
C PRO A 200 22.87 -4.13 -12.10
N GLY A 201 23.61 -3.95 -13.20
CA GLY A 201 23.45 -2.80 -14.09
C GLY A 201 22.08 -2.79 -14.79
N TRP A 202 21.65 -3.95 -15.27
CA TRP A 202 20.32 -4.10 -15.85
C TRP A 202 19.21 -3.87 -14.79
N VAL A 203 19.39 -4.38 -13.57
CA VAL A 203 18.42 -4.16 -12.49
C VAL A 203 18.26 -2.66 -12.23
N HIS A 204 19.36 -1.91 -12.12
CA HIS A 204 19.30 -0.45 -11.97
C HIS A 204 18.63 0.23 -13.18
N ALA A 205 18.85 -0.24 -14.40
CA ALA A 205 18.18 0.29 -15.59
C ALA A 205 16.66 0.05 -15.52
N PHE A 206 16.26 -1.16 -15.13
CA PHE A 206 14.85 -1.53 -14.99
C PHE A 206 14.15 -0.70 -13.89
N LEU A 207 14.73 -0.66 -12.70
CA LEU A 207 14.22 0.18 -11.62
C LEU A 207 14.14 1.65 -12.04
N GLY A 208 15.16 2.15 -12.77
CA GLY A 208 15.18 3.51 -13.29
C GLY A 208 14.05 3.81 -14.28
N VAL A 209 13.63 2.84 -15.10
CA VAL A 209 12.49 2.97 -16.01
C VAL A 209 11.19 3.19 -15.22
N LEU A 210 10.93 2.33 -14.22
CA LEU A 210 9.73 2.43 -13.37
C LEU A 210 9.74 3.69 -12.50
N HIS A 211 10.88 3.98 -11.90
CA HIS A 211 11.07 5.10 -10.99
C HIS A 211 10.80 6.46 -11.65
N ARG A 212 11.26 6.68 -12.89
CA ARG A 212 10.99 7.96 -13.59
C ARG A 212 9.50 8.26 -13.70
N ARG A 213 8.66 7.25 -13.98
CA ARG A 213 7.21 7.40 -14.05
C ARG A 213 6.63 7.77 -12.67
N LYS A 214 7.06 7.07 -11.62
CA LYS A 214 6.61 7.31 -10.26
C LYS A 214 6.98 8.72 -9.76
N VAL A 215 8.19 9.19 -10.05
CA VAL A 215 8.62 10.56 -9.72
C VAL A 215 7.77 11.60 -10.46
N ALA A 216 7.51 11.39 -11.75
CA ALA A 216 6.65 12.30 -12.53
C ALA A 216 5.22 12.32 -11.99
N PHE A 217 4.67 11.17 -11.59
CA PHE A 217 3.38 11.10 -10.91
C PHE A 217 3.40 11.80 -9.55
N ALA A 218 4.41 11.55 -8.70
CA ALA A 218 4.55 12.20 -7.40
C ALA A 218 4.53 13.73 -7.51
N ARG A 219 5.23 14.29 -8.50
CA ARG A 219 5.20 15.74 -8.79
C ARG A 219 3.83 16.24 -9.24
N SER A 220 3.03 15.40 -9.88
CA SER A 220 1.66 15.78 -10.30
C SER A 220 0.66 15.85 -9.15
N LEU A 221 1.04 15.43 -7.96
CA LEU A 221 0.22 15.49 -6.74
C LEU A 221 0.18 16.89 -6.10
N ALA A 222 0.95 17.85 -6.60
CA ALA A 222 0.95 19.21 -6.06
C ALA A 222 -0.45 19.81 -6.05
N GLY A 223 -0.92 20.25 -4.87
CA GLY A 223 -2.26 20.76 -4.64
C GLY A 223 -3.35 19.71 -4.39
N ALA A 224 -3.01 18.40 -4.41
CA ALA A 224 -3.95 17.36 -4.03
C ALA A 224 -4.10 17.28 -2.49
N GLU A 225 -5.32 17.18 -2.00
CA GLU A 225 -5.66 17.17 -0.57
C GLU A 225 -5.72 15.73 -0.01
N TYR A 226 -4.68 14.92 -0.29
CA TYR A 226 -4.49 13.66 0.42
C TYR A 226 -3.97 13.90 1.83
N ASP A 227 -4.33 13.04 2.77
CA ASP A 227 -3.75 13.06 4.12
C ASP A 227 -2.45 12.25 4.18
N VAL A 228 -2.37 11.14 3.44
CA VAL A 228 -1.20 10.27 3.36
C VAL A 228 -1.22 9.44 2.08
N LEU A 229 -0.04 9.16 1.55
CA LEU A 229 0.18 8.28 0.40
C LEU A 229 1.02 7.09 0.80
N GLU A 230 0.66 5.91 0.31
CA GLU A 230 1.41 4.68 0.53
C GLU A 230 2.53 4.51 -0.49
N LEU A 231 3.69 4.08 0.01
CA LEU A 231 4.86 3.67 -0.77
C LEU A 231 5.41 2.36 -0.21
N GLY A 232 6.03 1.54 -1.02
CA GLY A 232 6.71 0.32 -0.59
C GLY A 232 6.04 -0.95 -1.12
N GLY A 233 6.15 -2.03 -0.37
CA GLY A 233 5.58 -3.34 -0.70
C GLY A 233 6.29 -4.49 0.00
N GLY A 234 5.63 -5.65 0.13
CA GLY A 234 6.09 -6.80 0.91
C GLY A 234 7.39 -7.45 0.41
N ASP A 235 7.66 -7.41 -0.91
CA ASP A 235 8.90 -7.98 -1.49
C ASP A 235 10.17 -7.19 -1.12
N ALA A 236 10.04 -6.04 -0.47
CA ALA A 236 11.15 -5.26 0.08
C ALA A 236 11.44 -5.58 1.56
N SER A 237 10.70 -6.50 2.19
CA SER A 237 10.90 -6.88 3.60
C SER A 237 12.18 -7.70 3.81
N SER A 238 12.66 -7.74 5.06
CA SER A 238 13.81 -8.58 5.43
C SER A 238 13.52 -10.08 5.41
N THR A 239 12.26 -10.46 5.28
CA THR A 239 11.86 -11.86 5.00
C THR A 239 12.25 -12.28 3.59
N VAL A 240 12.28 -11.36 2.63
CA VAL A 240 12.50 -11.63 1.20
C VAL A 240 13.91 -11.23 0.78
N ILE A 241 14.38 -10.04 1.16
CA ILE A 241 15.69 -9.52 0.77
C ILE A 241 16.54 -9.13 1.97
N SER A 242 17.86 -9.22 1.83
CA SER A 242 18.79 -8.78 2.86
C SER A 242 18.82 -7.24 2.99
N PRO A 243 19.20 -6.70 4.17
CA PRO A 243 19.42 -5.26 4.31
C PRO A 243 20.40 -4.66 3.28
N ARG A 244 21.39 -5.44 2.83
CA ARG A 244 22.33 -5.03 1.78
C ARG A 244 21.65 -4.84 0.42
N LEU A 245 20.72 -5.71 0.05
CA LEU A 245 19.94 -5.56 -1.18
C LEU A 245 18.97 -4.39 -1.05
N PHE A 246 18.35 -4.22 0.11
CA PHE A 246 17.51 -3.06 0.41
C PHE A 246 18.28 -1.74 0.23
N ASP A 247 19.47 -1.62 0.85
CA ASP A 247 20.32 -0.42 0.74
C ASP A 247 20.71 -0.11 -0.71
N ARG A 248 20.86 -1.15 -1.54
CA ARG A 248 21.36 -0.97 -2.92
C ARG A 248 20.26 -0.76 -3.94
N PHE A 249 19.12 -1.47 -3.81
CA PHE A 249 18.11 -1.54 -4.87
C PHE A 249 16.73 -1.01 -4.46
N VAL A 250 16.48 -0.73 -3.19
CA VAL A 250 15.22 -0.18 -2.69
C VAL A 250 15.40 1.26 -2.20
N ALA A 251 16.20 1.45 -1.18
CA ALA A 251 16.33 2.74 -0.48
C ALA A 251 16.65 3.94 -1.40
N PRO A 252 17.55 3.86 -2.40
CA PRO A 252 17.85 5.01 -3.25
C PRO A 252 16.67 5.48 -4.09
N TYR A 253 15.83 4.56 -4.53
CA TYR A 253 14.64 4.85 -5.35
C TYR A 253 13.49 5.36 -4.48
N ASP A 254 13.20 4.68 -3.38
CA ASP A 254 12.08 5.02 -2.53
C ASP A 254 12.34 6.32 -1.73
N SER A 255 13.59 6.60 -1.31
CA SER A 255 13.97 7.92 -0.76
C SER A 255 13.68 9.07 -1.72
N ALA A 256 14.01 8.89 -3.00
CA ALA A 256 13.75 9.92 -4.00
C ALA A 256 12.25 10.11 -4.28
N LEU A 257 11.45 9.05 -4.18
CA LEU A 257 9.98 9.14 -4.27
C LEU A 257 9.38 9.85 -3.08
N ILE A 258 9.85 9.55 -1.86
CA ILE A 258 9.43 10.25 -0.64
C ILE A 258 9.74 11.74 -0.76
N ALA A 259 10.96 12.09 -1.19
CA ALA A 259 11.35 13.48 -1.40
C ALA A 259 10.45 14.18 -2.44
N ALA A 260 10.15 13.53 -3.57
CA ALA A 260 9.28 14.09 -4.60
C ALA A 260 7.82 14.27 -4.11
N ALA A 261 7.32 13.37 -3.26
CA ALA A 261 6.01 13.50 -2.62
C ALA A 261 6.00 14.68 -1.63
N HIS A 262 7.05 14.83 -0.82
CA HIS A 262 7.20 15.97 0.10
C HIS A 262 7.32 17.31 -0.64
N GLU A 263 8.02 17.36 -1.80
CA GLU A 263 8.04 18.54 -2.68
C GLU A 263 6.63 18.92 -3.16
N ALA A 264 5.74 17.94 -3.30
CA ALA A 264 4.32 18.14 -3.64
C ALA A 264 3.42 18.30 -2.38
N GLU A 265 4.00 18.55 -1.21
CA GLU A 265 3.33 18.71 0.09
C GLU A 265 2.49 17.50 0.54
N GLN A 266 2.87 16.28 0.11
CA GLN A 266 2.21 15.04 0.46
C GLN A 266 2.97 14.27 1.56
N ARG A 267 2.24 13.70 2.54
CA ARG A 267 2.82 12.76 3.51
C ARG A 267 2.91 11.36 2.92
N VAL A 268 3.93 10.61 3.35
CA VAL A 268 4.17 9.25 2.90
C VAL A 268 4.20 8.27 4.07
N VAL A 269 3.44 7.18 3.96
CA VAL A 269 3.59 6.00 4.82
C VAL A 269 4.32 4.90 4.05
N TYR A 270 5.38 4.35 4.65
CA TYR A 270 6.14 3.25 4.06
C TYR A 270 5.55 1.92 4.49
N HIS A 271 5.03 1.17 3.52
CA HIS A 271 4.40 -0.14 3.70
C HIS A 271 5.38 -1.27 3.41
N THR A 272 5.52 -2.24 4.32
CA THR A 272 6.20 -3.51 4.04
C THR A 272 5.73 -4.60 4.99
N CYS A 273 5.15 -5.67 4.45
CA CYS A 273 4.70 -6.84 5.20
C CYS A 273 5.88 -7.79 5.48
N GLY A 274 5.88 -8.48 6.63
CA GLY A 274 6.91 -9.43 7.00
C GLY A 274 7.99 -8.85 7.90
N GLY A 275 9.23 -9.30 7.75
CA GLY A 275 10.35 -8.87 8.58
C GLY A 275 10.73 -7.40 8.34
N MET A 276 10.83 -6.63 9.42
CA MET A 276 11.13 -5.20 9.35
C MET A 276 12.23 -4.78 10.34
N MET A 277 12.46 -5.52 11.43
CA MET A 277 13.38 -5.10 12.49
C MET A 277 14.81 -4.78 12.01
N PRO A 278 15.42 -5.53 11.07
CA PRO A 278 16.74 -5.18 10.51
C PRO A 278 16.73 -3.94 9.58
N LEU A 279 15.55 -3.47 9.19
CA LEU A 279 15.35 -2.38 8.23
C LEU A 279 14.82 -1.09 8.87
N LEU A 280 14.44 -1.08 10.16
CA LEU A 280 13.75 0.05 10.79
C LEU A 280 14.45 1.39 10.59
N GLU A 281 15.75 1.47 10.92
CA GLU A 281 16.50 2.73 10.76
C GLU A 281 16.68 3.08 9.28
N ARG A 282 16.90 2.09 8.41
CA ARG A 282 17.02 2.31 6.95
C ARG A 282 15.76 2.92 6.37
N ILE A 283 14.59 2.40 6.78
CA ILE A 283 13.30 2.95 6.38
C ILE A 283 13.13 4.35 6.96
N ALA A 284 13.44 4.57 8.25
CA ALA A 284 13.37 5.89 8.86
C ALA A 284 14.35 6.91 8.21
N ASP A 285 15.52 6.44 7.75
CA ASP A 285 16.53 7.27 7.04
C ASP A 285 16.05 7.69 5.64
N MET A 286 15.14 6.95 5.01
CA MET A 286 14.50 7.37 3.76
C MET A 286 13.57 8.57 3.94
N GLY A 287 13.10 8.83 5.17
CA GLY A 287 12.36 10.02 5.56
C GLY A 287 10.83 9.93 5.39
N PRO A 288 10.16 8.77 5.42
CA PRO A 288 8.70 8.73 5.41
C PRO A 288 8.12 9.33 6.70
N ASP A 289 6.87 9.77 6.66
CA ASP A 289 6.16 10.28 7.83
C ASP A 289 5.71 9.15 8.77
N ALA A 290 5.47 7.97 8.21
CA ALA A 290 5.04 6.79 8.95
C ALA A 290 5.58 5.49 8.37
N MET A 291 5.60 4.43 9.19
CA MET A 291 5.82 3.04 8.79
C MET A 291 4.58 2.21 9.12
N GLU A 292 4.23 1.30 8.24
CA GLU A 292 3.22 0.27 8.46
C GLU A 292 3.74 -1.05 7.88
N THR A 293 3.36 -2.13 8.21
CA THR A 293 2.33 -2.85 8.90
C THR A 293 2.77 -3.25 10.32
N LEU A 294 4.06 -3.23 10.60
CA LEU A 294 4.68 -3.67 11.85
C LEU A 294 4.30 -5.12 12.17
N THR A 295 4.51 -6.01 11.21
CA THR A 295 4.04 -7.41 11.27
C THR A 295 4.67 -8.16 12.44
N PRO A 296 3.86 -8.64 13.41
CA PRO A 296 4.37 -9.36 14.57
C PRO A 296 4.83 -10.78 14.23
N PRO A 297 5.62 -11.44 15.11
CA PRO A 297 6.13 -12.80 14.87
C PRO A 297 5.05 -13.85 14.60
N GLY A 298 3.88 -13.74 15.24
CA GLY A 298 2.75 -14.67 15.02
C GLY A 298 2.23 -14.70 13.59
N MET A 299 2.50 -13.66 12.81
CA MET A 299 2.11 -13.53 11.41
C MET A 299 3.29 -13.71 10.42
N GLY A 300 4.43 -14.23 10.88
CA GLY A 300 5.62 -14.43 10.04
C GLY A 300 6.49 -13.17 9.85
N GLY A 301 6.21 -12.09 10.59
CA GLY A 301 7.09 -10.95 10.73
C GLY A 301 8.12 -11.13 11.84
N ASP A 302 8.72 -10.04 12.28
CA ASP A 302 9.70 -10.04 13.37
C ASP A 302 9.56 -8.84 14.31
N VAL A 303 8.49 -8.04 14.16
CA VAL A 303 8.39 -6.75 14.86
C VAL A 303 8.07 -6.94 16.34
N ASP A 304 9.00 -6.50 17.19
CA ASP A 304 8.73 -6.12 18.57
C ASP A 304 8.29 -4.65 18.60
N LEU A 305 7.01 -4.42 18.91
CA LEU A 305 6.39 -3.09 18.83
C LEU A 305 7.02 -2.08 19.82
N ALA A 306 7.40 -2.52 21.02
CA ALA A 306 8.03 -1.67 22.03
C ALA A 306 9.45 -1.28 21.58
N GLU A 307 10.20 -2.24 21.05
CA GLU A 307 11.54 -1.99 20.52
C GLU A 307 11.50 -1.10 19.27
N ALA A 308 10.53 -1.31 18.36
CA ALA A 308 10.32 -0.46 17.20
C ALA A 308 10.02 0.99 17.64
N LYS A 309 9.12 1.18 18.63
CA LYS A 309 8.82 2.50 19.20
C LYS A 309 10.06 3.17 19.78
N ARG A 310 10.83 2.44 20.54
CA ARG A 310 12.08 2.95 21.16
C ARG A 310 13.11 3.38 20.11
N ARG A 311 13.25 2.60 19.01
CA ARG A 311 14.29 2.84 17.98
C ARG A 311 13.94 3.97 17.01
N VAL A 312 12.67 4.03 16.56
CA VAL A 312 12.30 4.95 15.47
C VAL A 312 11.06 5.79 15.75
N GLY A 313 10.36 5.59 16.86
CA GLY A 313 9.08 6.25 17.16
C GLY A 313 9.15 7.78 17.30
N GLU A 314 10.33 8.36 17.56
CA GLU A 314 10.53 9.82 17.53
C GLU A 314 10.70 10.37 16.11
N ARG A 315 10.97 9.51 15.13
CA ARG A 315 11.28 9.88 13.74
C ARG A 315 10.08 9.67 12.81
N VAL A 316 9.30 8.61 13.05
CA VAL A 316 8.18 8.20 12.20
C VAL A 316 6.98 7.79 13.06
N CYS A 317 5.77 7.99 12.54
CA CYS A 317 4.57 7.39 13.11
C CYS A 317 4.57 5.88 12.86
N LEU A 318 4.16 5.10 13.84
CA LEU A 318 4.02 3.64 13.74
C LEU A 318 2.56 3.26 13.49
N VAL A 319 2.29 2.46 12.45
CA VAL A 319 0.93 2.02 12.09
C VAL A 319 0.90 0.50 11.98
N GLY A 320 0.00 -0.16 12.71
CA GLY A 320 -0.12 -1.63 12.67
C GLY A 320 0.16 -2.29 14.01
N GLY A 321 0.94 -3.38 13.98
CA GLY A 321 1.36 -4.11 15.17
C GLY A 321 0.32 -5.08 15.75
N TRP A 322 -0.83 -5.24 15.09
CA TRP A 322 -1.91 -6.13 15.52
C TRP A 322 -1.86 -7.46 14.77
N ASP A 323 -1.85 -8.56 15.49
CA ASP A 323 -1.96 -9.92 14.94
C ASP A 323 -3.44 -10.29 14.74
N GLN A 324 -3.97 -9.96 13.55
CA GLN A 324 -5.36 -10.28 13.23
C GLN A 324 -5.62 -11.78 13.04
N PHE A 325 -4.60 -12.58 12.70
CA PHE A 325 -4.78 -14.02 12.53
C PHE A 325 -5.06 -14.72 13.85
N HIS A 326 -4.50 -14.21 14.95
CA HIS A 326 -4.78 -14.75 16.28
C HIS A 326 -5.93 -14.00 16.97
N PHE A 327 -5.90 -12.67 16.99
CA PHE A 327 -6.81 -11.88 17.84
C PHE A 327 -8.14 -11.48 17.18
N PHE A 328 -8.36 -11.81 15.90
CA PHE A 328 -9.67 -11.76 15.25
C PHE A 328 -10.26 -13.16 15.01
N GLN A 329 -9.55 -14.24 15.41
CA GLN A 329 -9.98 -15.61 15.29
C GLN A 329 -9.44 -16.41 16.51
N GLY A 330 -10.18 -17.37 16.97
CA GLY A 330 -9.67 -18.39 17.90
C GLY A 330 -9.26 -17.93 19.30
N CYS A 331 -9.59 -16.70 19.71
CA CYS A 331 -9.40 -16.18 21.05
C CYS A 331 -10.72 -15.63 21.65
N THR A 332 -10.69 -15.17 22.87
CA THR A 332 -11.85 -14.55 23.54
C THR A 332 -11.83 -13.03 23.41
N PRO A 333 -12.98 -12.33 23.52
CA PRO A 333 -13.01 -10.87 23.59
C PRO A 333 -12.14 -10.27 24.71
N ALA A 334 -11.95 -11.00 25.80
CA ALA A 334 -11.09 -10.57 26.92
C ALA A 334 -9.60 -10.58 26.52
N GLU A 335 -9.15 -11.59 25.78
CA GLU A 335 -7.78 -11.69 25.25
C GLU A 335 -7.54 -10.61 24.18
N THR A 336 -8.49 -10.39 23.27
CA THR A 336 -8.46 -9.28 22.30
C THR A 336 -8.28 -7.94 22.99
N ARG A 337 -9.07 -7.64 24.03
CA ARG A 337 -8.94 -6.39 24.81
C ARG A 337 -7.59 -6.29 25.55
N ALA A 338 -7.09 -7.40 26.09
CA ALA A 338 -5.78 -7.42 26.75
C ALA A 338 -4.65 -7.09 25.75
N GLU A 339 -4.72 -7.62 24.52
CA GLU A 339 -3.74 -7.35 23.49
C GLU A 339 -3.78 -5.89 23.00
N VAL A 340 -4.97 -5.27 22.87
CA VAL A 340 -5.08 -3.83 22.59
C VAL A 340 -4.33 -3.02 23.64
N ARG A 341 -4.54 -3.31 24.94
CA ARG A 341 -3.83 -2.62 26.02
C ARG A 341 -2.32 -2.85 25.96
N ARG A 342 -1.88 -4.06 25.60
CA ARG A 342 -0.46 -4.38 25.41
C ARG A 342 0.14 -3.53 24.29
N CYS A 343 -0.51 -3.47 23.12
CA CYS A 343 -0.05 -2.65 21.99
C CYS A 343 0.02 -1.16 22.38
N PHE A 344 -0.99 -0.65 23.08
CA PHE A 344 -1.01 0.74 23.55
C PHE A 344 0.12 1.01 24.57
N ALA A 345 0.34 0.12 25.52
CA ALA A 345 1.44 0.24 26.47
C ALA A 345 2.82 0.18 25.80
N ALA A 346 2.94 -0.60 24.70
CA ALA A 346 4.19 -0.75 23.97
C ALA A 346 4.54 0.47 23.08
N ALA A 347 3.57 1.12 22.45
CA ALA A 347 3.83 2.15 21.44
C ALA A 347 3.01 3.44 21.60
N GLY A 348 2.07 3.51 22.54
CA GLY A 348 1.20 4.68 22.72
C GLY A 348 1.92 5.88 23.32
N GLU A 349 2.84 5.69 24.25
CA GLU A 349 3.51 6.78 24.97
C GLU A 349 4.06 7.84 23.99
N GLY A 350 3.75 9.12 24.26
CA GLY A 350 4.18 10.24 23.45
C GLY A 350 3.42 10.40 22.12
N GLY A 351 2.40 9.58 21.82
CA GLY A 351 1.66 9.64 20.55
C GLY A 351 2.40 8.98 19.39
N GLY A 352 2.08 9.37 18.14
CA GLY A 352 2.72 8.82 16.94
C GLY A 352 2.51 7.32 16.76
N PHE A 353 1.37 6.79 17.20
CA PHE A 353 0.97 5.40 17.02
C PHE A 353 -0.49 5.28 16.59
N ILE A 354 -0.74 4.44 15.59
CA ILE A 354 -2.07 4.08 15.09
C ILE A 354 -2.20 2.56 15.15
N LEU A 355 -3.14 2.07 15.94
CA LEU A 355 -3.41 0.63 16.02
C LEU A 355 -4.21 0.18 14.81
N SER A 356 -3.70 -0.80 14.08
CA SER A 356 -4.32 -1.38 12.90
C SER A 356 -3.94 -2.86 12.79
N PRO A 357 -4.79 -3.71 12.21
CA PRO A 357 -4.33 -4.98 11.66
C PRO A 357 -3.07 -4.79 10.82
N SER A 358 -2.12 -5.70 10.97
CA SER A 358 -0.83 -5.62 10.28
C SER A 358 -0.94 -5.98 8.79
N ASP A 359 -2.05 -6.59 8.39
CA ASP A 359 -2.36 -6.93 7.00
C ASP A 359 -3.88 -7.09 6.82
N HIS A 360 -4.30 -7.47 5.63
CA HIS A 360 -5.68 -7.82 5.32
C HIS A 360 -6.16 -9.00 6.18
N PHE A 361 -7.45 -9.05 6.45
CA PHE A 361 -8.11 -10.22 7.00
C PHE A 361 -9.33 -10.58 6.14
N PHE A 362 -9.49 -11.87 5.88
CA PHE A 362 -10.60 -12.41 5.12
C PHE A 362 -11.61 -13.07 6.04
N ASP A 363 -11.12 -13.81 7.03
CA ASP A 363 -11.92 -14.45 8.06
C ASP A 363 -11.63 -13.76 9.39
N ALA A 364 -12.70 -13.34 10.07
CA ALA A 364 -12.63 -12.74 11.39
C ALA A 364 -13.99 -12.89 12.10
N ASP A 365 -13.96 -12.92 13.42
CA ASP A 365 -15.18 -12.85 14.24
C ASP A 365 -15.54 -11.36 14.46
N PRO A 366 -16.72 -10.91 14.00
CA PRO A 366 -17.16 -9.54 14.24
C PRO A 366 -17.20 -9.12 15.73
N GLU A 367 -17.44 -10.07 16.66
CA GLU A 367 -17.41 -9.78 18.09
C GLU A 367 -15.98 -9.41 18.55
N LEU A 368 -14.96 -10.06 18.00
CA LEU A 368 -13.56 -9.75 18.31
C LEU A 368 -13.12 -8.40 17.71
N ILE A 369 -13.58 -8.07 16.48
CA ILE A 369 -13.35 -6.75 15.90
C ILE A 369 -14.02 -5.66 16.76
N MET A 370 -15.24 -5.90 17.26
CA MET A 370 -15.92 -4.98 18.15
C MET A 370 -15.15 -4.82 19.48
N ALA A 371 -14.65 -5.93 20.04
CA ALA A 371 -13.84 -5.87 21.26
C ALA A 371 -12.54 -5.08 21.08
N PHE A 372 -11.88 -5.26 19.93
CA PHE A 372 -10.70 -4.51 19.52
C PHE A 372 -10.97 -3.00 19.43
N ALA A 373 -12.00 -2.61 18.69
CA ALA A 373 -12.36 -1.21 18.51
C ALA A 373 -12.82 -0.54 19.81
N ASP A 374 -13.66 -1.22 20.60
CA ASP A 374 -14.16 -0.72 21.89
C ASP A 374 -13.03 -0.46 22.88
N GLU A 375 -12.09 -1.38 23.00
CA GLU A 375 -10.97 -1.23 23.93
C GLU A 375 -10.01 -0.14 23.48
N ALA A 376 -9.71 -0.06 22.19
CA ALA A 376 -8.86 1.00 21.66
C ALA A 376 -9.43 2.40 21.93
N ARG A 377 -10.75 2.58 21.84
CA ARG A 377 -11.41 3.84 22.18
C ARG A 377 -11.32 4.22 23.64
N ARG A 378 -11.04 3.27 24.54
CA ARG A 378 -10.83 3.50 25.99
C ARG A 378 -9.39 3.83 26.34
N CYS A 379 -8.44 3.53 25.45
CA CYS A 379 -7.03 3.86 25.65
C CYS A 379 -6.83 5.36 25.38
N ALA A 380 -6.74 6.15 26.45
CA ALA A 380 -6.46 7.59 26.41
C ALA A 380 -5.01 7.87 26.80
N TYR A 381 -4.45 8.94 26.24
CA TYR A 381 -3.09 9.41 26.51
C TYR A 381 -3.02 10.20 27.80
#